data_fdc41f0fcfda762dd1c73f7f4e7cc848
#
_entry.id   fdc41f0fcfda762dd1c73f7f4e7cc848
#
_cell.length_a   1.000
_cell.length_b   1.000
_cell.length_c   1.000
_cell.angle_alpha   90.00
_cell.angle_beta   90.00
_cell.angle_gamma   90.00
#
_symmetry.space_group_name_H-M   'P 1'
#
loop_
_entity.id
_entity.type
_entity.pdbx_description
1 polymer ?
#
loop_
_entity_poly.entity_id
_entity_poly.type
_entity_poly.pdbx_seq_one_letter_code
_entity_poly.pdbx_strand_id
1 'polypeptide(L)'
;MANTDIFTTFNTADIVPNQEEVITRALFSNNDGNLTTFFTSSGQTATQKRYYYEIFNSSSNALGSEAQFSIAYGQYNGSGSADEGGQINDTPTRAIYGQYKQLCLDPGERKFTINGKSTDSIYVINVNRARLRESLDVGTLEINIAHLSGSQFIAGPGSNSTHTGSNVRLAGNNKYMRLIDDSKSNPASVTTAGKVFNLVSGSLESGVYNPSNPQKFGLVYPNLGIVVMDGTALDKSASFGTVSGSEVAGDNAFKLYRSMSGSAKFQDLSGDKLGFQARSSEKVKSTHYFVRVRNDRYNFSNNPTFITGSEGDFSEPTFINDPKVYITTVGMYSDSYELLAVAKLSKPLQKSFTREALLKVKLDF
;
A
#
# COMPACT_ATOMS: atom_id res chain seq x y z
N MET A 1 -5.55 -29.49 48.49
CA MET A 1 -5.25 -28.06 48.25
C MET A 1 -5.00 -27.93 46.76
N ALA A 2 -5.83 -27.17 46.07
CA ALA A 2 -5.62 -26.92 44.65
C ALA A 2 -4.27 -26.20 44.49
N ASN A 3 -3.45 -26.70 43.61
CA ASN A 3 -2.08 -26.20 43.34
C ASN A 3 -2.15 -24.84 42.61
N THR A 4 -2.58 -23.82 43.36
CA THR A 4 -2.80 -22.45 42.85
C THR A 4 -1.49 -21.71 42.50
N ASP A 5 -0.36 -22.32 42.82
CA ASP A 5 0.97 -21.69 42.59
C ASP A 5 1.60 -21.97 41.24
N ILE A 6 0.97 -22.81 40.41
CA ILE A 6 1.49 -23.10 39.04
C ILE A 6 1.05 -22.02 38.04
N PHE A 7 -0.14 -21.47 38.21
CA PHE A 7 -0.69 -20.45 37.30
C PHE A 7 -0.83 -19.10 38.01
N THR A 8 -0.59 -18.06 37.27
CA THR A 8 -0.84 -16.68 37.69
C THR A 8 -1.93 -16.09 36.80
N THR A 9 -2.99 -15.60 37.40
CA THR A 9 -4.06 -14.89 36.66
C THR A 9 -3.63 -13.49 36.29
N PHE A 10 -4.02 -13.03 35.09
CA PHE A 10 -3.83 -11.66 34.67
C PHE A 10 -4.79 -10.71 35.38
N ASN A 11 -4.30 -9.57 35.80
CA ASN A 11 -5.15 -8.44 36.11
C ASN A 11 -5.50 -7.68 34.85
N THR A 12 -6.59 -6.92 34.84
CA THR A 12 -6.96 -6.07 33.70
C THR A 12 -5.88 -5.05 33.35
N ALA A 13 -5.09 -4.61 34.33
CA ALA A 13 -3.95 -3.71 34.12
C ALA A 13 -2.73 -4.38 33.42
N ASP A 14 -2.66 -5.70 33.45
CA ASP A 14 -1.58 -6.46 32.80
C ASP A 14 -1.88 -6.77 31.32
N ILE A 15 -3.07 -6.41 30.84
CA ILE A 15 -3.54 -6.63 29.48
C ILE A 15 -3.76 -5.27 28.81
N VAL A 16 -3.02 -5.01 27.74
CA VAL A 16 -3.22 -3.82 26.92
C VAL A 16 -3.75 -4.27 25.56
N PRO A 17 -5.09 -4.25 25.40
CA PRO A 17 -5.73 -4.69 24.15
C PRO A 17 -5.70 -3.62 23.08
N ASN A 18 -6.00 -4.03 21.84
CA ASN A 18 -6.29 -3.15 20.72
C ASN A 18 -5.17 -2.13 20.40
N GLN A 19 -3.91 -2.54 20.51
CA GLN A 19 -2.83 -1.77 19.95
C GLN A 19 -2.84 -1.96 18.44
N GLU A 20 -3.00 -0.87 17.68
CA GLU A 20 -2.90 -0.91 16.22
C GLU A 20 -1.45 -0.63 15.82
N GLU A 21 -0.86 -1.56 15.10
CA GLU A 21 0.43 -1.37 14.43
C GLU A 21 0.20 -1.34 12.92
N VAL A 22 0.82 -0.39 12.25
CA VAL A 22 0.78 -0.28 10.79
C VAL A 22 2.02 -0.96 10.23
N ILE A 23 1.83 -2.02 9.48
CA ILE A 23 2.90 -2.71 8.77
C ILE A 23 2.89 -2.22 7.33
N THR A 24 4.00 -1.67 6.86
CA THR A 24 4.16 -1.22 5.47
C THR A 24 5.06 -2.17 4.70
N ARG A 25 4.71 -2.43 3.45
CA ARG A 25 5.48 -3.29 2.54
C ARG A 25 5.60 -2.64 1.17
N ALA A 26 6.61 -3.03 0.42
CA ALA A 26 6.70 -2.71 -0.99
C ALA A 26 5.45 -3.22 -1.74
N LEU A 27 4.90 -2.39 -2.63
CA LEU A 27 3.64 -2.72 -3.31
C LEU A 27 3.83 -3.78 -4.38
N PHE A 28 4.93 -3.73 -5.11
CA PHE A 28 5.12 -4.54 -6.31
C PHE A 28 5.76 -5.90 -5.99
N SER A 29 5.66 -6.82 -6.93
CA SER A 29 6.30 -8.13 -6.83
C SER A 29 7.81 -8.01 -6.62
N ASN A 30 8.42 -9.08 -6.09
CA ASN A 30 9.83 -9.13 -5.72
C ASN A 30 10.22 -8.15 -4.60
N ASN A 31 9.24 -7.69 -3.83
CA ASN A 31 9.42 -6.73 -2.76
C ASN A 31 10.00 -5.39 -3.26
N ASP A 32 9.62 -5.00 -4.47
CA ASP A 32 10.03 -3.74 -5.07
C ASP A 32 9.02 -2.63 -4.74
N GLY A 33 9.51 -1.52 -4.27
CA GLY A 33 8.72 -0.31 -3.98
C GLY A 33 8.55 0.60 -5.19
N ASN A 34 9.34 0.41 -6.25
CA ASN A 34 9.33 1.22 -7.46
C ASN A 34 9.31 0.34 -8.71
N LEU A 35 8.18 0.29 -9.39
CA LEU A 35 8.08 -0.40 -10.67
C LEU A 35 8.62 0.49 -11.80
N THR A 36 9.72 0.08 -12.38
CA THR A 36 10.41 0.81 -13.48
C THR A 36 10.28 0.12 -14.84
N THR A 37 9.68 -1.05 -14.89
CA THR A 37 9.46 -1.83 -16.10
C THR A 37 7.99 -2.20 -16.21
N PHE A 38 7.37 -1.86 -17.33
CA PHE A 38 5.95 -2.01 -17.53
C PHE A 38 5.71 -2.93 -18.71
N PHE A 39 5.17 -4.12 -18.46
CA PHE A 39 4.82 -5.08 -19.49
C PHE A 39 3.30 -5.20 -19.60
N THR A 40 2.83 -5.34 -20.83
CA THR A 40 1.42 -5.64 -21.10
C THR A 40 1.28 -7.02 -21.72
N SER A 41 0.10 -7.61 -21.58
CA SER A 41 -0.21 -8.85 -22.31
C SER A 41 -0.33 -8.60 -23.80
N SER A 42 0.19 -9.52 -24.62
CA SER A 42 0.04 -9.47 -26.07
C SER A 42 -1.42 -9.57 -26.54
N GLY A 43 -2.31 -10.08 -25.69
CA GLY A 43 -3.75 -10.12 -25.93
C GLY A 43 -4.49 -8.79 -25.73
N GLN A 44 -3.79 -7.73 -25.29
CA GLN A 44 -4.37 -6.41 -25.02
C GLN A 44 -4.03 -5.43 -26.14
N THR A 45 -4.42 -5.77 -27.37
CA THR A 45 -4.25 -4.90 -28.52
C THR A 45 -5.54 -4.14 -28.81
N ALA A 46 -5.42 -2.98 -29.48
CA ALA A 46 -6.56 -2.21 -29.96
C ALA A 46 -7.52 -3.05 -30.83
N THR A 47 -6.94 -3.98 -31.62
CA THR A 47 -7.69 -4.90 -32.48
C THR A 47 -8.59 -5.87 -31.69
N GLN A 48 -8.27 -6.15 -30.45
CA GLN A 48 -9.07 -7.03 -29.59
C GLN A 48 -10.06 -6.25 -28.71
N LYS A 49 -10.20 -4.95 -28.94
CA LYS A 49 -11.16 -4.07 -28.25
C LYS A 49 -11.06 -4.16 -26.73
N ARG A 50 -9.84 -4.14 -26.20
CA ARG A 50 -9.57 -4.14 -24.76
C ARG A 50 -9.58 -2.72 -24.25
N TYR A 51 -10.47 -2.44 -23.31
CA TYR A 51 -10.70 -1.12 -22.74
C TYR A 51 -9.86 -0.83 -21.50
N TYR A 52 -9.03 -1.80 -21.09
CA TYR A 52 -8.07 -1.68 -19.99
C TYR A 52 -6.79 -2.43 -20.35
N TYR A 53 -5.70 -2.03 -19.72
CA TYR A 53 -4.40 -2.68 -19.82
C TYR A 53 -3.99 -3.21 -18.46
N GLU A 54 -3.68 -4.49 -18.37
CA GLU A 54 -3.01 -5.07 -17.21
C GLU A 54 -1.52 -4.88 -17.34
N ILE A 55 -0.90 -4.39 -16.27
CA ILE A 55 0.52 -4.13 -16.21
C ILE A 55 1.19 -5.20 -15.35
N PHE A 56 2.15 -5.87 -15.95
CA PHE A 56 2.91 -6.95 -15.32
C PHE A 56 4.33 -6.48 -14.98
N ASN A 57 4.93 -7.11 -13.98
CA ASN A 57 6.32 -6.88 -13.58
C ASN A 57 7.35 -7.48 -14.56
N SER A 58 6.95 -8.48 -15.35
CA SER A 58 7.74 -9.16 -16.36
C SER A 58 6.88 -9.52 -17.57
N SER A 59 7.47 -10.11 -18.62
CA SER A 59 6.68 -10.59 -19.76
C SER A 59 5.53 -11.48 -19.28
N SER A 60 4.32 -11.26 -19.77
CA SER A 60 3.11 -11.98 -19.34
C SER A 60 3.19 -13.51 -19.50
N ASN A 61 4.10 -13.98 -20.36
CA ASN A 61 4.36 -15.40 -20.56
C ASN A 61 5.54 -15.94 -19.73
N ALA A 62 6.22 -15.09 -18.95
CA ALA A 62 7.32 -15.53 -18.12
C ALA A 62 6.82 -16.23 -16.86
N LEU A 63 7.56 -17.22 -16.40
CA LEU A 63 7.30 -17.87 -15.12
C LEU A 63 7.40 -16.84 -13.99
N GLY A 64 6.37 -16.75 -13.14
CA GLY A 64 6.29 -15.78 -12.06
C GLY A 64 5.86 -14.37 -12.50
N SER A 65 5.36 -14.21 -13.72
CA SER A 65 4.73 -12.97 -14.16
C SER A 65 3.44 -12.72 -13.39
N GLU A 66 3.32 -11.55 -12.77
CA GLU A 66 2.15 -11.17 -11.99
C GLU A 66 1.64 -9.79 -12.40
N ALA A 67 0.32 -9.66 -12.52
CA ALA A 67 -0.32 -8.38 -12.73
C ALA A 67 -0.16 -7.49 -11.48
N GLN A 68 0.39 -6.31 -11.67
CA GLN A 68 0.64 -5.34 -10.59
C GLN A 68 -0.55 -4.40 -10.42
N PHE A 69 -1.02 -3.85 -11.51
CA PHE A 69 -2.17 -2.95 -11.56
C PHE A 69 -2.77 -2.96 -12.96
N SER A 70 -3.94 -2.37 -13.11
CA SER A 70 -4.57 -2.13 -14.41
C SER A 70 -4.73 -0.65 -14.67
N ILE A 71 -4.73 -0.28 -15.95
CA ILE A 71 -5.00 1.07 -16.46
C ILE A 71 -6.28 1.00 -17.28
N ALA A 72 -7.19 1.94 -17.02
CA ALA A 72 -8.42 2.11 -17.79
C ALA A 72 -8.64 3.58 -18.15
N TYR A 73 -9.42 3.80 -19.20
CA TYR A 73 -9.93 5.12 -19.58
C TYR A 73 -11.44 5.11 -19.54
N GLY A 74 -12.03 6.11 -18.87
CA GLY A 74 -13.46 6.30 -18.79
C GLY A 74 -13.88 7.69 -19.26
N GLN A 75 -15.04 7.77 -19.93
CA GLN A 75 -15.60 9.04 -20.39
C GLN A 75 -17.10 9.07 -20.14
N TYR A 76 -17.57 10.12 -19.51
CA TYR A 76 -18.95 10.25 -19.03
C TYR A 76 -20.00 10.08 -20.14
N ASN A 77 -19.75 10.62 -21.32
CA ASN A 77 -20.64 10.53 -22.47
C ASN A 77 -20.30 9.38 -23.42
N GLY A 78 -19.21 8.62 -23.15
CA GLY A 78 -18.78 7.51 -23.97
C GLY A 78 -17.86 7.84 -25.14
N SER A 79 -17.37 9.06 -25.25
CA SER A 79 -16.40 9.45 -26.31
C SER A 79 -15.09 8.64 -26.16
N GLY A 80 -14.39 8.40 -27.26
CA GLY A 80 -13.14 7.65 -27.29
C GLY A 80 -13.33 6.14 -27.15
N SER A 81 -14.53 5.63 -27.43
CA SER A 81 -14.84 4.22 -27.55
C SER A 81 -15.04 3.84 -29.01
N ALA A 82 -14.63 2.63 -29.39
CA ALA A 82 -15.11 2.01 -30.63
C ALA A 82 -16.59 1.65 -30.44
N ASP A 83 -17.40 1.94 -31.44
CA ASP A 83 -18.80 1.52 -31.45
C ASP A 83 -18.87 0.01 -31.67
N GLU A 84 -19.39 -0.72 -30.68
CA GLU A 84 -19.60 -2.16 -30.79
C GLU A 84 -21.05 -2.45 -31.17
N GLY A 85 -21.35 -2.33 -32.44
CA GLY A 85 -22.58 -2.90 -32.96
C GLY A 85 -23.80 -2.04 -32.94
N GLY A 86 -23.66 -0.70 -32.94
CA GLY A 86 -24.72 0.23 -33.30
C GLY A 86 -25.77 0.48 -32.22
N GLN A 87 -25.49 0.15 -30.96
CA GLN A 87 -26.30 0.56 -29.83
C GLN A 87 -25.92 2.00 -29.43
N ILE A 88 -26.79 2.94 -29.74
CA ILE A 88 -26.63 4.34 -29.37
C ILE A 88 -26.55 4.42 -27.83
N ASN A 89 -25.46 4.97 -27.30
CA ASN A 89 -25.15 5.19 -25.88
C ASN A 89 -24.58 4.01 -25.07
N ASP A 90 -24.33 2.87 -25.64
CA ASP A 90 -23.73 1.74 -24.94
C ASP A 90 -22.24 1.61 -25.29
N THR A 91 -21.45 2.58 -24.80
CA THR A 91 -20.04 2.67 -25.12
C THR A 91 -19.19 2.20 -23.92
N PRO A 92 -18.14 1.39 -24.14
CA PRO A 92 -17.30 0.85 -23.06
C PRO A 92 -16.67 1.93 -22.15
N THR A 93 -16.25 3.05 -22.69
CA THR A 93 -15.68 4.14 -21.88
C THR A 93 -16.71 4.75 -20.93
N ARG A 94 -17.99 4.78 -21.32
CA ARG A 94 -19.08 5.19 -20.45
C ARG A 94 -19.33 4.18 -19.33
N ALA A 95 -19.29 2.91 -19.65
CA ALA A 95 -19.42 1.82 -18.66
C ALA A 95 -18.30 1.89 -17.63
N ILE A 96 -17.04 2.09 -18.08
CA ILE A 96 -15.87 2.25 -17.20
C ILE A 96 -16.03 3.48 -16.30
N TYR A 97 -16.40 4.63 -16.85
CA TYR A 97 -16.66 5.83 -16.04
C TYR A 97 -17.74 5.58 -14.99
N GLY A 98 -18.83 4.93 -15.37
CA GLY A 98 -19.94 4.57 -14.48
C GLY A 98 -19.51 3.64 -13.36
N GLN A 99 -18.70 2.64 -13.66
CA GLN A 99 -18.15 1.70 -12.69
C GLN A 99 -17.32 2.41 -11.62
N TYR A 100 -16.35 3.21 -12.03
CA TYR A 100 -15.50 3.93 -11.06
C TYR A 100 -16.25 5.04 -10.33
N LYS A 101 -17.20 5.69 -10.98
CA LYS A 101 -18.12 6.60 -10.31
C LYS A 101 -18.86 5.91 -9.16
N GLN A 102 -19.41 4.73 -9.40
CA GLN A 102 -20.16 3.97 -8.39
C GLN A 102 -19.27 3.49 -7.23
N LEU A 103 -18.01 3.17 -7.50
CA LEU A 103 -17.06 2.72 -6.49
C LEU A 103 -16.48 3.84 -5.63
N CYS A 104 -16.29 5.03 -6.21
CA CYS A 104 -15.46 6.09 -5.64
C CYS A 104 -16.24 7.29 -5.15
N LEU A 105 -17.39 7.59 -5.72
CA LEU A 105 -18.18 8.79 -5.40
C LEU A 105 -19.33 8.49 -4.44
N ASP A 106 -19.71 9.51 -3.69
CA ASP A 106 -20.87 9.43 -2.81
C ASP A 106 -22.20 9.30 -3.57
N PRO A 107 -23.20 8.69 -2.98
CA PRO A 107 -24.54 8.61 -3.58
C PRO A 107 -25.08 10.00 -3.93
N GLY A 108 -25.43 10.20 -5.19
CA GLY A 108 -25.93 11.49 -5.69
C GLY A 108 -24.89 12.30 -6.48
N GLU A 109 -23.61 12.06 -6.32
CA GLU A 109 -22.59 12.65 -7.17
C GLU A 109 -22.62 12.03 -8.57
N ARG A 110 -22.57 12.87 -9.59
CA ARG A 110 -22.68 12.44 -10.98
C ARG A 110 -21.35 12.38 -11.71
N LYS A 111 -20.39 13.21 -11.31
CA LYS A 111 -19.09 13.34 -11.96
C LYS A 111 -17.98 13.52 -10.92
N PHE A 112 -16.81 13.08 -11.28
CA PHE A 112 -15.61 13.39 -10.48
C PHE A 112 -15.34 14.88 -10.51
N THR A 113 -15.04 15.45 -9.36
CA THR A 113 -14.69 16.88 -9.22
C THR A 113 -13.23 16.97 -8.81
N ILE A 114 -12.37 17.46 -9.69
CA ILE A 114 -10.93 17.59 -9.51
C ILE A 114 -10.57 19.06 -9.70
N ASN A 115 -9.82 19.62 -8.75
CA ASN A 115 -9.46 21.04 -8.77
C ASN A 115 -10.66 21.99 -8.88
N GLY A 116 -11.78 21.63 -8.24
CA GLY A 116 -13.03 22.42 -8.26
C GLY A 116 -13.81 22.34 -9.57
N LYS A 117 -13.43 21.49 -10.51
CA LYS A 117 -14.09 21.32 -11.80
C LYS A 117 -14.53 19.87 -11.99
N SER A 118 -15.75 19.70 -12.50
CA SER A 118 -16.22 18.38 -12.90
C SER A 118 -15.51 17.94 -14.18
N THR A 119 -15.04 16.69 -14.21
CA THR A 119 -14.38 16.10 -15.38
C THR A 119 -15.25 15.06 -16.04
N ASP A 120 -15.25 15.06 -17.37
CA ASP A 120 -15.93 14.07 -18.20
C ASP A 120 -15.02 12.91 -18.60
N SER A 121 -13.72 13.11 -18.57
CA SER A 121 -12.73 12.09 -18.93
C SER A 121 -11.81 11.76 -17.77
N ILE A 122 -11.63 10.49 -17.48
CA ILE A 122 -10.80 10.00 -16.42
C ILE A 122 -9.84 8.91 -16.92
N TYR A 123 -8.63 8.98 -16.45
CA TYR A 123 -7.71 7.84 -16.46
C TYR A 123 -7.68 7.22 -15.07
N VAL A 124 -7.69 5.91 -15.01
CA VAL A 124 -7.75 5.19 -13.75
C VAL A 124 -6.62 4.18 -13.67
N ILE A 125 -5.92 4.19 -12.54
CA ILE A 125 -5.01 3.13 -12.14
C ILE A 125 -5.70 2.35 -11.02
N ASN A 126 -5.82 1.04 -11.18
CA ASN A 126 -6.41 0.16 -10.20
C ASN A 126 -5.38 -0.90 -9.81
N VAL A 127 -4.89 -0.81 -8.57
CA VAL A 127 -3.89 -1.74 -8.03
C VAL A 127 -4.50 -3.11 -7.82
N ASN A 128 -3.80 -4.16 -8.22
CA ASN A 128 -4.25 -5.52 -8.01
C ASN A 128 -4.43 -5.80 -6.51
N ARG A 129 -5.58 -6.36 -6.14
CA ARG A 129 -5.92 -6.63 -4.74
C ARG A 129 -4.90 -7.51 -4.04
N ALA A 130 -4.30 -8.46 -4.75
CA ALA A 130 -3.25 -9.31 -4.21
C ALA A 130 -1.98 -8.52 -3.80
N ARG A 131 -1.75 -7.37 -4.42
CA ARG A 131 -0.64 -6.47 -4.11
C ARG A 131 -1.01 -5.43 -3.04
N LEU A 132 -2.24 -4.91 -3.13
CA LEU A 132 -2.73 -3.86 -2.23
C LEU A 132 -2.82 -4.33 -0.76
N ARG A 133 -3.23 -5.56 -0.54
CA ARG A 133 -3.60 -6.09 0.79
C ARG A 133 -4.77 -5.31 1.38
N GLU A 134 -4.53 -4.44 2.37
CA GLU A 134 -5.58 -3.62 3.00
C GLU A 134 -5.71 -2.25 2.34
N SER A 135 -4.62 -1.49 2.23
CA SER A 135 -4.64 -0.16 1.63
C SER A 135 -3.29 0.25 1.04
N LEU A 136 -3.28 1.30 0.24
CA LEU A 136 -2.03 2.01 -0.08
C LEU A 136 -1.52 2.75 1.16
N ASP A 137 -0.22 2.74 1.35
CA ASP A 137 0.46 3.54 2.36
C ASP A 137 0.57 4.98 1.87
N VAL A 138 -0.24 5.85 2.47
CA VAL A 138 -0.34 7.26 2.08
C VAL A 138 0.97 8.00 2.32
N GLY A 139 1.30 8.92 1.42
CA GLY A 139 2.57 9.64 1.45
C GLY A 139 3.76 8.86 0.88
N THR A 140 3.51 7.69 0.25
CA THR A 140 4.52 6.90 -0.45
C THR A 140 4.24 6.73 -1.93
N LEU A 141 3.11 7.25 -2.40
CA LEU A 141 2.71 7.20 -3.80
C LEU A 141 3.46 8.25 -4.61
N GLU A 142 4.13 7.82 -5.67
CA GLU A 142 4.66 8.69 -6.71
C GLU A 142 4.43 8.06 -8.09
N ILE A 143 3.75 8.79 -8.96
CA ILE A 143 3.48 8.41 -10.34
C ILE A 143 4.27 9.34 -11.25
N ASN A 144 5.13 8.76 -12.07
CA ASN A 144 5.91 9.49 -13.03
C ASN A 144 5.30 9.36 -14.41
N ILE A 145 5.04 10.48 -15.07
CA ILE A 145 4.36 10.59 -16.37
C ILE A 145 5.26 11.33 -17.34
N ALA A 146 5.70 10.63 -18.39
CA ALA A 146 6.45 11.25 -19.48
C ALA A 146 5.51 11.99 -20.42
N HIS A 147 5.99 13.05 -21.04
CA HIS A 147 5.26 13.77 -22.07
C HIS A 147 5.16 12.94 -23.34
N LEU A 148 4.00 12.97 -23.96
CA LEU A 148 3.77 12.40 -25.26
C LEU A 148 3.75 13.51 -26.33
N SER A 149 4.34 13.23 -27.49
CA SER A 149 4.17 14.05 -28.69
C SER A 149 3.53 13.19 -29.77
N GLY A 150 2.27 13.40 -30.04
CA GLY A 150 1.50 12.51 -30.91
C GLY A 150 1.51 11.08 -30.37
N SER A 151 2.03 10.14 -31.17
CA SER A 151 2.19 8.74 -30.77
C SER A 151 3.56 8.41 -30.16
N GLN A 152 4.45 9.38 -30.00
CA GLN A 152 5.81 9.17 -29.52
C GLN A 152 6.12 9.99 -28.27
N PHE A 153 7.05 9.48 -27.44
CA PHE A 153 7.60 10.27 -26.35
C PHE A 153 8.48 11.37 -26.89
N ILE A 154 8.37 12.55 -26.31
CA ILE A 154 9.28 13.65 -26.59
C ILE A 154 10.67 13.26 -26.05
N ALA A 155 11.54 12.79 -26.94
CA ALA A 155 12.92 12.50 -26.64
C ALA A 155 13.79 13.68 -27.11
N GLY A 156 14.37 14.42 -26.19
CA GLY A 156 15.38 15.43 -26.53
C GLY A 156 15.33 16.68 -25.66
N PRO A 157 16.48 17.38 -25.43
CA PRO A 157 16.49 18.70 -24.84
C PRO A 157 15.84 19.70 -25.83
N GLY A 158 14.93 20.54 -25.35
CA GLY A 158 14.37 21.63 -26.14
C GLY A 158 12.97 21.37 -26.72
N SER A 159 12.32 20.29 -26.46
CA SER A 159 10.89 20.19 -26.72
C SER A 159 10.14 21.18 -25.83
N ASN A 160 9.66 22.26 -26.44
CA ASN A 160 8.80 23.23 -25.80
C ASN A 160 7.47 22.53 -25.45
N SER A 161 7.43 21.87 -24.32
CA SER A 161 6.17 21.60 -23.66
C SER A 161 5.64 22.97 -23.26
N THR A 162 4.56 23.40 -23.90
CA THR A 162 3.84 24.64 -23.58
C THR A 162 3.13 24.52 -22.24
N HIS A 163 3.88 24.12 -21.21
CA HIS A 163 3.41 24.12 -19.84
C HIS A 163 3.52 25.52 -19.30
N THR A 164 2.49 26.27 -19.46
CA THR A 164 2.32 27.63 -18.94
C THR A 164 1.69 27.64 -17.54
N GLY A 165 1.95 26.64 -16.74
CA GLY A 165 1.53 26.65 -15.34
C GLY A 165 2.72 26.72 -14.41
N SER A 166 2.88 27.85 -13.68
CA SER A 166 3.86 27.97 -12.59
C SER A 166 3.73 26.93 -11.47
N ASN A 167 2.69 26.13 -11.54
CA ASN A 167 2.31 25.13 -10.53
C ASN A 167 2.70 23.69 -10.88
N VAL A 168 3.27 23.46 -12.06
CA VAL A 168 3.76 22.16 -12.50
C VAL A 168 5.25 22.27 -12.71
N ARG A 169 6.03 21.68 -11.84
CA ARG A 169 7.46 21.49 -12.08
C ARG A 169 7.65 20.29 -12.97
N LEU A 170 8.27 20.53 -14.09
CA LEU A 170 8.74 19.49 -14.97
C LEU A 170 10.21 19.26 -14.65
N ALA A 171 10.54 18.05 -14.24
CA ALA A 171 11.91 17.66 -14.01
C ALA A 171 12.55 17.23 -15.36
N GLY A 172 13.88 17.24 -15.46
CA GLY A 172 14.60 16.72 -16.63
C GLY A 172 14.29 17.44 -17.93
N ASN A 173 14.41 18.77 -18.00
CA ASN A 173 14.17 19.57 -19.18
C ASN A 173 12.75 19.43 -19.78
N ASN A 174 11.74 19.41 -18.92
CA ASN A 174 10.33 19.36 -19.32
C ASN A 174 9.89 18.07 -20.02
N LYS A 175 10.53 16.93 -19.71
CA LYS A 175 10.23 15.67 -20.37
C LYS A 175 9.24 14.78 -19.62
N TYR A 176 9.10 15.00 -18.34
CA TYR A 176 8.19 14.24 -17.48
C TYR A 176 7.67 15.10 -16.33
N MET A 177 6.57 14.68 -15.75
CA MET A 177 6.04 15.24 -14.51
C MET A 177 5.94 14.17 -13.43
N ARG A 178 6.02 14.59 -12.20
CA ARG A 178 5.91 13.75 -11.00
C ARG A 178 4.64 14.11 -10.26
N LEU A 179 3.87 13.11 -9.89
CA LEU A 179 2.60 13.25 -9.17
C LEU A 179 2.66 12.44 -7.88
N ILE A 180 2.27 13.06 -6.78
CA ILE A 180 2.22 12.46 -5.45
C ILE A 180 0.85 12.66 -4.82
N ASP A 181 0.52 11.88 -3.81
CA ASP A 181 -0.61 12.19 -2.95
C ASP A 181 -0.26 13.34 -1.98
N ASP A 182 -1.26 14.13 -1.61
CA ASP A 182 -1.07 15.31 -0.74
C ASP A 182 -1.21 15.02 0.76
N SER A 183 -1.18 13.75 1.15
CA SER A 183 -1.42 13.29 2.53
C SER A 183 -0.46 13.86 3.57
N LYS A 184 0.77 14.20 3.17
CA LYS A 184 1.74 14.84 4.06
C LYS A 184 1.44 16.31 4.35
N SER A 185 0.61 16.94 3.52
CA SER A 185 0.30 18.37 3.58
C SER A 185 -1.15 18.66 3.96
N ASN A 186 -2.06 17.75 3.64
CA ASN A 186 -3.48 17.93 3.83
C ASN A 186 -4.13 16.71 4.49
N PRO A 187 -5.13 16.91 5.36
CA PRO A 187 -5.93 15.81 5.88
C PRO A 187 -6.75 15.16 4.77
N ALA A 188 -7.07 13.88 4.96
CA ALA A 188 -7.96 13.18 4.03
C ALA A 188 -9.36 13.77 4.03
N SER A 189 -9.98 13.85 2.86
CA SER A 189 -11.43 13.90 2.76
C SER A 189 -11.99 12.50 3.03
N VAL A 190 -13.14 12.40 3.68
CA VAL A 190 -13.78 11.12 3.98
C VAL A 190 -15.07 11.03 3.17
N THR A 191 -15.18 9.97 2.38
CA THR A 191 -16.35 9.64 1.56
C THR A 191 -16.85 8.25 1.88
N THR A 192 -17.90 7.77 1.25
CA THR A 192 -18.35 6.37 1.38
C THR A 192 -17.31 5.37 0.89
N ALA A 193 -16.39 5.79 0.02
CA ALA A 193 -15.25 4.98 -0.44
C ALA A 193 -14.06 4.97 0.56
N GLY A 194 -14.19 5.66 1.70
CA GLY A 194 -13.14 5.81 2.71
C GLY A 194 -12.37 7.12 2.59
N LYS A 195 -11.07 7.08 2.95
CA LYS A 195 -10.18 8.24 2.85
C LYS A 195 -9.86 8.56 1.40
N VAL A 196 -9.87 9.85 1.06
CA VAL A 196 -9.53 10.36 -0.27
C VAL A 196 -8.51 11.47 -0.14
N PHE A 197 -7.48 11.43 -0.97
CA PHE A 197 -6.45 12.46 -1.08
C PHE A 197 -6.40 13.01 -2.49
N ASN A 198 -5.85 14.20 -2.66
CA ASN A 198 -5.62 14.74 -3.99
C ASN A 198 -4.31 14.20 -4.56
N LEU A 199 -4.30 13.94 -5.86
CA LEU A 199 -3.08 13.70 -6.61
C LEU A 199 -2.56 15.05 -7.12
N VAL A 200 -1.38 15.44 -6.69
CA VAL A 200 -0.81 16.77 -6.96
C VAL A 200 0.59 16.68 -7.56
N SER A 201 1.05 17.76 -8.19
CA SER A 201 2.41 17.85 -8.67
C SER A 201 3.39 17.93 -7.52
N GLY A 202 4.37 17.02 -7.49
CA GLY A 202 5.34 16.90 -6.41
C GLY A 202 6.22 15.68 -6.56
N SER A 203 7.16 15.48 -5.64
CA SER A 203 7.96 14.28 -5.53
C SER A 203 8.04 13.82 -4.08
N LEU A 204 8.32 12.54 -3.85
CA LEU A 204 8.47 12.01 -2.50
C LEU A 204 9.64 12.68 -1.74
N GLU A 205 10.67 13.09 -2.46
CA GLU A 205 11.85 13.76 -1.92
C GLU A 205 11.56 15.23 -1.57
N SER A 206 10.93 15.99 -2.48
CA SER A 206 10.74 17.44 -2.34
C SER A 206 9.35 17.82 -1.80
N GLY A 207 8.43 16.87 -1.70
CA GLY A 207 7.03 17.13 -1.37
C GLY A 207 6.25 17.80 -2.49
N VAL A 208 5.16 18.47 -2.15
CA VAL A 208 4.30 19.20 -3.09
C VAL A 208 5.05 20.42 -3.63
N TYR A 209 5.08 20.59 -4.95
CA TYR A 209 5.88 21.66 -5.58
C TYR A 209 5.35 23.07 -5.34
N ASN A 210 4.06 23.24 -5.16
CA ASN A 210 3.47 24.52 -4.77
C ASN A 210 2.44 24.31 -3.64
N PRO A 211 2.91 24.23 -2.38
CA PRO A 211 2.02 23.91 -1.27
C PRO A 211 0.89 24.93 -1.07
N SER A 212 1.12 26.21 -1.41
CA SER A 212 0.14 27.28 -1.23
C SER A 212 -1.03 27.22 -2.25
N ASN A 213 -0.77 26.66 -3.44
CA ASN A 213 -1.77 26.49 -4.49
C ASN A 213 -1.43 25.27 -5.37
N PRO A 214 -1.60 24.05 -4.85
CA PRO A 214 -1.20 22.84 -5.56
C PRO A 214 -2.10 22.60 -6.77
N GLN A 215 -1.51 22.34 -7.93
CA GLN A 215 -2.25 21.86 -9.09
C GLN A 215 -2.70 20.42 -8.83
N LYS A 216 -3.99 20.18 -8.81
CA LYS A 216 -4.58 18.86 -8.61
C LYS A 216 -4.83 18.19 -9.96
N PHE A 217 -4.34 16.97 -10.09
CA PHE A 217 -4.44 16.15 -11.30
C PHE A 217 -5.41 14.98 -11.13
N GLY A 218 -5.79 14.67 -9.90
CA GLY A 218 -6.63 13.51 -9.63
C GLY A 218 -6.98 13.34 -8.18
N LEU A 219 -7.54 12.17 -7.89
CA LEU A 219 -7.92 11.70 -6.57
C LEU A 219 -7.31 10.32 -6.31
N VAL A 220 -6.88 10.09 -5.09
CA VAL A 220 -6.31 8.83 -4.62
C VAL A 220 -7.23 8.25 -3.56
N TYR A 221 -7.65 7.01 -3.76
CA TYR A 221 -8.48 6.22 -2.86
C TYR A 221 -7.65 5.07 -2.26
N PRO A 222 -6.94 5.29 -1.15
CA PRO A 222 -5.98 4.31 -0.62
C PRO A 222 -6.62 2.96 -0.29
N ASN A 223 -7.79 2.98 0.33
CA ASN A 223 -8.50 1.76 0.76
C ASN A 223 -8.94 0.88 -0.42
N LEU A 224 -9.19 1.50 -1.58
CA LEU A 224 -9.57 0.80 -2.80
C LEU A 224 -8.35 0.45 -3.66
N GLY A 225 -7.22 1.14 -3.46
CA GLY A 225 -6.05 1.04 -4.34
C GLY A 225 -6.31 1.66 -5.70
N ILE A 226 -7.15 2.68 -5.75
CA ILE A 226 -7.57 3.33 -6.99
C ILE A 226 -7.01 4.76 -7.05
N VAL A 227 -6.45 5.12 -8.20
CA VAL A 227 -6.07 6.49 -8.52
C VAL A 227 -6.86 6.92 -9.74
N VAL A 228 -7.63 8.00 -9.60
CA VAL A 228 -8.42 8.60 -10.68
C VAL A 228 -7.75 9.91 -11.08
N MET A 229 -7.42 10.06 -12.36
CA MET A 229 -6.77 11.26 -12.89
C MET A 229 -7.67 11.95 -13.92
N ASP A 230 -7.65 13.27 -13.92
CA ASP A 230 -8.40 14.10 -14.88
C ASP A 230 -7.76 14.03 -16.27
N GLY A 231 -8.46 13.47 -17.22
CA GLY A 231 -8.00 13.37 -18.61
C GLY A 231 -7.72 14.71 -19.24
N THR A 232 -8.53 15.72 -18.95
CA THR A 232 -8.33 17.09 -19.49
C THR A 232 -7.05 17.73 -18.93
N ALA A 233 -6.75 17.52 -17.65
CA ALA A 233 -5.52 18.03 -17.05
C ALA A 233 -4.30 17.32 -17.62
N LEU A 234 -4.35 16.01 -17.86
CA LEU A 234 -3.27 15.24 -18.47
C LEU A 234 -3.07 15.61 -19.95
N ASP A 235 -4.15 15.83 -20.70
CA ASP A 235 -4.05 16.29 -22.10
C ASP A 235 -3.26 17.60 -22.21
N LYS A 236 -3.56 18.54 -21.33
CA LYS A 236 -2.86 19.82 -21.26
C LYS A 236 -1.44 19.71 -20.75
N SER A 237 -1.23 18.85 -19.75
CA SER A 237 0.00 18.83 -18.96
C SER A 237 1.02 17.78 -19.41
N ALA A 238 0.58 16.70 -20.01
CA ALA A 238 1.45 15.63 -20.50
C ALA A 238 1.36 15.40 -22.00
N SER A 239 0.69 16.28 -22.73
CA SER A 239 0.51 16.20 -24.19
C SER A 239 -0.09 14.87 -24.64
N PHE A 240 -1.13 14.41 -23.92
CA PHE A 240 -1.82 13.17 -24.26
C PHE A 240 -2.63 13.28 -25.55
N GLY A 241 -2.93 14.51 -25.97
CA GLY A 241 -3.82 14.81 -27.08
C GLY A 241 -5.30 14.64 -26.69
N THR A 242 -6.17 15.32 -27.42
CA THR A 242 -7.61 15.22 -27.22
C THR A 242 -8.11 13.82 -27.55
N VAL A 243 -9.10 13.39 -26.79
CA VAL A 243 -9.82 12.15 -27.10
C VAL A 243 -10.55 12.32 -28.42
N SER A 244 -10.24 11.47 -29.38
CA SER A 244 -10.96 11.43 -30.67
C SER A 244 -12.04 10.36 -30.61
N GLY A 245 -13.24 10.70 -31.08
CA GLY A 245 -14.34 9.75 -31.20
C GLY A 245 -14.09 8.61 -32.20
N SER A 246 -13.08 8.77 -33.08
CA SER A 246 -12.64 7.76 -34.04
C SER A 246 -11.53 6.85 -33.51
N GLU A 247 -10.97 7.12 -32.32
CA GLU A 247 -9.95 6.28 -31.73
C GLU A 247 -10.55 4.94 -31.25
N VAL A 248 -9.83 3.86 -31.49
CA VAL A 248 -10.16 2.58 -30.91
C VAL A 248 -10.09 2.67 -29.38
N ALA A 249 -11.04 2.12 -28.68
CA ALA A 249 -11.19 2.30 -27.23
C ALA A 249 -9.94 1.99 -26.41
N GLY A 250 -9.08 1.07 -26.87
CA GLY A 250 -7.81 0.77 -26.22
C GLY A 250 -6.77 1.88 -26.30
N ASP A 251 -6.84 2.77 -27.26
CA ASP A 251 -5.79 3.75 -27.52
C ASP A 251 -5.70 4.81 -26.43
N ASN A 252 -6.81 5.21 -25.85
CA ASN A 252 -6.81 6.19 -24.75
C ASN A 252 -6.15 5.63 -23.49
N ALA A 253 -6.50 4.44 -23.05
CA ALA A 253 -5.85 3.79 -21.92
C ALA A 253 -4.34 3.54 -22.22
N PHE A 254 -4.00 3.25 -23.46
CA PHE A 254 -2.62 3.05 -23.92
C PHE A 254 -1.78 4.32 -23.81
N LYS A 255 -2.36 5.51 -23.93
CA LYS A 255 -1.64 6.78 -23.71
C LYS A 255 -1.03 6.84 -22.31
N LEU A 256 -1.79 6.50 -21.27
CA LEU A 256 -1.27 6.49 -19.90
C LEU A 256 -0.18 5.41 -19.74
N TYR A 257 -0.39 4.20 -20.26
CA TYR A 257 0.63 3.16 -20.25
C TYR A 257 1.94 3.61 -20.89
N ARG A 258 1.87 4.18 -22.08
CA ARG A 258 3.06 4.68 -22.80
C ARG A 258 3.78 5.76 -22.02
N SER A 259 3.03 6.67 -21.43
CA SER A 259 3.58 7.77 -20.66
C SER A 259 4.27 7.27 -19.38
N MET A 260 3.67 6.36 -18.64
CA MET A 260 4.30 5.74 -17.47
C MET A 260 5.53 4.91 -17.86
N SER A 261 5.41 4.05 -18.87
CA SER A 261 6.53 3.26 -19.38
C SER A 261 7.67 4.14 -19.94
N GLY A 262 7.31 5.26 -20.54
CA GLY A 262 8.28 6.24 -21.06
C GLY A 262 9.02 6.96 -19.95
N SER A 263 8.40 7.19 -18.80
CA SER A 263 9.03 7.84 -17.65
C SER A 263 10.24 7.05 -17.14
N ALA A 264 10.20 5.73 -17.22
CA ALA A 264 11.29 4.85 -16.83
C ALA A 264 12.60 5.00 -17.68
N LYS A 265 12.54 5.75 -18.77
CA LYS A 265 13.73 6.13 -19.55
C LYS A 265 14.52 7.29 -18.93
N PHE A 266 13.92 7.99 -17.99
CA PHE A 266 14.53 9.10 -17.28
C PHE A 266 14.99 8.64 -15.90
N GLN A 267 15.92 9.41 -15.36
CA GLN A 267 16.45 9.22 -14.01
C GLN A 267 16.21 10.49 -13.21
N ASP A 268 16.07 10.32 -11.90
CA ASP A 268 16.08 11.43 -10.97
C ASP A 268 17.49 12.00 -10.74
N LEU A 269 17.62 12.93 -9.80
CA LEU A 269 18.91 13.52 -9.45
C LEU A 269 19.89 12.53 -8.80
N SER A 270 19.38 11.46 -8.22
CA SER A 270 20.17 10.38 -7.61
C SER A 270 20.62 9.34 -8.63
N GLY A 271 20.12 9.41 -9.86
CA GLY A 271 20.40 8.44 -10.93
C GLY A 271 19.43 7.25 -10.95
N ASP A 272 18.42 7.23 -10.09
CA ASP A 272 17.40 6.19 -10.04
C ASP A 272 16.36 6.37 -11.16
N LYS A 273 15.96 5.25 -11.77
CA LYS A 273 14.94 5.28 -12.82
C LYS A 273 13.61 5.72 -12.23
N LEU A 274 12.94 6.61 -12.96
CA LEU A 274 11.57 6.98 -12.66
C LEU A 274 10.61 5.84 -13.00
N GLY A 275 9.53 5.74 -12.23
CA GLY A 275 8.57 4.67 -12.39
C GLY A 275 7.29 4.97 -11.64
N PHE A 276 6.61 3.91 -11.21
CA PHE A 276 5.50 3.98 -10.29
C PHE A 276 5.96 3.48 -8.92
N GLN A 277 6.05 4.39 -7.97
CA GLN A 277 6.48 4.09 -6.61
C GLN A 277 5.26 4.09 -5.67
N ALA A 278 5.13 3.05 -4.86
CA ALA A 278 4.12 2.98 -3.81
C ALA A 278 4.44 1.86 -2.82
N ARG A 279 3.86 1.97 -1.63
CA ARG A 279 3.86 0.91 -0.61
C ARG A 279 2.41 0.54 -0.28
N SER A 280 2.23 -0.69 0.17
CA SER A 280 0.98 -1.12 0.80
C SER A 280 1.09 -0.98 2.32
N SER A 281 -0.02 -0.74 2.97
CA SER A 281 -0.14 -0.74 4.42
C SER A 281 -1.21 -1.72 4.87
N GLU A 282 -0.95 -2.34 6.02
CA GLU A 282 -1.83 -3.30 6.66
C GLU A 282 -1.87 -2.97 8.14
N LYS A 283 -3.06 -2.91 8.71
CA LYS A 283 -3.24 -2.66 10.14
C LYS A 283 -3.37 -4.00 10.86
N VAL A 284 -2.47 -4.24 11.79
CA VAL A 284 -2.49 -5.41 12.64
C VAL A 284 -2.92 -4.98 14.03
N LYS A 285 -3.96 -5.62 14.54
CA LYS A 285 -4.35 -5.45 15.94
C LYS A 285 -3.54 -6.39 16.80
N SER A 286 -2.98 -5.85 17.86
CA SER A 286 -2.23 -6.64 18.83
C SER A 286 -2.73 -6.43 20.24
N THR A 287 -2.58 -7.47 21.05
CA THR A 287 -2.79 -7.40 22.49
C THR A 287 -1.48 -7.71 23.20
N HIS A 288 -1.11 -6.85 24.10
CA HIS A 288 0.09 -7.02 24.90
C HIS A 288 -0.28 -7.57 26.28
N TYR A 289 0.36 -8.65 26.67
CA TYR A 289 0.22 -9.27 27.97
C TYR A 289 1.51 -9.07 28.77
N PHE A 290 1.40 -8.49 29.97
CA PHE A 290 2.54 -8.28 30.86
C PHE A 290 2.54 -9.36 31.94
N VAL A 291 3.46 -10.29 31.85
CA VAL A 291 3.63 -11.39 32.80
C VAL A 291 4.64 -10.97 33.85
N ARG A 292 4.17 -10.72 35.07
CA ARG A 292 5.05 -10.40 36.20
C ARG A 292 5.31 -11.65 37.01
N VAL A 293 6.58 -12.00 37.14
CA VAL A 293 7.06 -13.11 37.96
C VAL A 293 7.72 -12.53 39.20
N ARG A 294 7.01 -12.59 40.32
CA ARG A 294 7.48 -12.05 41.60
C ARG A 294 8.66 -12.84 42.13
N ASN A 295 9.48 -12.17 42.96
CA ASN A 295 10.69 -12.77 43.56
C ASN A 295 10.38 -13.93 44.51
N ASP A 296 9.23 -13.90 45.19
CA ASP A 296 8.77 -14.92 46.17
C ASP A 296 8.18 -16.16 45.50
N ARG A 297 7.92 -16.16 44.19
CA ARG A 297 7.24 -17.26 43.49
C ARG A 297 8.12 -17.89 42.42
N TYR A 298 7.81 -19.13 42.06
CA TYR A 298 8.49 -19.88 40.99
C TYR A 298 10.01 -20.00 41.16
N ASN A 299 10.47 -20.16 42.42
CA ASN A 299 11.88 -20.41 42.74
C ASN A 299 12.19 -21.90 42.76
N PHE A 300 11.50 -22.70 41.98
CA PHE A 300 11.60 -24.16 41.91
C PHE A 300 11.58 -24.60 40.43
N SER A 301 12.21 -25.74 40.16
CA SER A 301 12.19 -26.36 38.84
C SER A 301 11.56 -27.76 38.95
N ASN A 302 10.62 -28.05 38.03
CA ASN A 302 10.06 -29.39 37.86
C ASN A 302 10.89 -30.30 36.96
N ASN A 303 12.08 -29.88 36.57
CA ASN A 303 12.97 -30.73 35.77
C ASN A 303 13.49 -31.89 36.63
N PRO A 304 13.32 -33.16 36.22
CA PRO A 304 13.81 -34.33 36.97
C PRO A 304 15.30 -34.29 37.26
N THR A 305 16.10 -33.63 36.41
CA THR A 305 17.56 -33.51 36.64
C THR A 305 17.95 -32.55 37.77
N PHE A 306 16.97 -31.83 38.32
CA PHE A 306 17.14 -30.91 39.42
C PHE A 306 17.20 -31.58 40.77
N ILE A 307 16.67 -32.79 40.87
CA ILE A 307 16.64 -33.63 42.06
C ILE A 307 17.50 -34.87 41.84
N THR A 308 18.26 -35.25 42.84
CA THR A 308 19.09 -36.43 42.81
C THR A 308 18.78 -37.35 44.01
N GLY A 309 19.12 -38.64 43.87
CA GLY A 309 18.91 -39.61 44.91
C GLY A 309 17.49 -40.07 45.11
N SER A 310 17.24 -41.06 45.96
CA SER A 310 15.94 -41.60 46.32
C SER A 310 15.19 -40.73 47.34
N GLU A 311 15.89 -39.89 48.05
CA GLU A 311 15.40 -39.00 49.10
C GLU A 311 14.91 -37.65 48.55
N GLY A 312 15.19 -37.36 47.25
CA GLY A 312 14.79 -36.12 46.63
C GLY A 312 15.69 -34.92 46.91
N ASP A 313 16.97 -35.18 47.15
CA ASP A 313 17.96 -34.14 47.42
C ASP A 313 18.19 -33.26 46.16
N PHE A 314 18.51 -31.98 46.38
CA PHE A 314 18.89 -31.09 45.29
C PHE A 314 20.23 -31.41 44.71
N SER A 315 20.34 -31.50 43.40
CA SER A 315 21.61 -31.72 42.70
C SER A 315 22.64 -30.62 42.98
N GLU A 316 22.13 -29.39 43.25
CA GLU A 316 22.95 -28.23 43.58
C GLU A 316 22.61 -27.74 45.00
N PRO A 317 23.46 -28.00 46.03
CA PRO A 317 23.17 -27.56 47.40
C PRO A 317 23.03 -26.07 47.60
N THR A 318 23.63 -25.24 46.73
CA THR A 318 23.52 -23.79 46.74
C THR A 318 22.07 -23.31 46.50
N PHE A 319 21.25 -24.15 45.88
CA PHE A 319 19.83 -23.82 45.59
C PHE A 319 18.98 -23.74 46.87
N ILE A 320 19.37 -24.36 47.95
CA ILE A 320 18.62 -24.32 49.20
C ILE A 320 18.59 -22.89 49.78
N ASN A 321 19.73 -22.21 49.74
CA ASN A 321 19.86 -20.89 50.32
C ASN A 321 19.70 -19.74 49.32
N ASP A 322 20.03 -19.95 48.04
CA ASP A 322 19.97 -18.92 46.97
C ASP A 322 19.44 -19.55 45.68
N PRO A 323 18.15 -19.85 45.60
CA PRO A 323 17.56 -20.50 44.45
C PRO A 323 17.60 -19.57 43.22
N LYS A 324 18.28 -20.02 42.19
CA LYS A 324 18.34 -19.32 40.88
C LYS A 324 17.69 -20.19 39.81
N VAL A 325 16.54 -19.75 39.31
CA VAL A 325 15.86 -20.44 38.21
C VAL A 325 15.96 -19.61 36.93
N TYR A 326 15.84 -20.28 35.80
CA TYR A 326 15.93 -19.65 34.48
C TYR A 326 14.63 -19.85 33.75
N ILE A 327 13.95 -18.74 33.49
CA ILE A 327 12.72 -18.73 32.70
C ILE A 327 13.09 -18.84 31.23
N THR A 328 12.58 -19.85 30.55
CA THR A 328 12.81 -20.08 29.11
C THR A 328 11.57 -19.90 28.28
N THR A 329 10.39 -20.09 28.88
CA THR A 329 9.12 -20.16 28.17
C THR A 329 8.01 -19.59 29.04
N VAL A 330 7.03 -18.96 28.38
CA VAL A 330 5.78 -18.51 29.00
C VAL A 330 4.63 -19.18 28.25
N GLY A 331 3.83 -19.94 28.96
CA GLY A 331 2.56 -20.52 28.45
C GLY A 331 1.39 -19.67 28.88
N MET A 332 0.48 -19.40 27.96
CA MET A 332 -0.79 -18.71 28.23
C MET A 332 -1.92 -19.72 28.13
N TYR A 333 -2.74 -19.77 29.16
CA TYR A 333 -3.81 -20.74 29.32
C TYR A 333 -5.17 -20.03 29.42
N SER A 334 -6.21 -20.70 28.94
CA SER A 334 -7.60 -20.29 29.19
C SER A 334 -8.00 -20.57 30.65
N ASP A 335 -9.17 -20.08 31.05
CA ASP A 335 -9.74 -20.40 32.37
C ASP A 335 -10.05 -21.89 32.52
N SER A 336 -10.21 -22.65 31.42
CA SER A 336 -10.34 -24.10 31.39
C SER A 336 -9.00 -24.86 31.41
N TYR A 337 -7.89 -24.15 31.57
CA TYR A 337 -6.50 -24.69 31.54
C TYR A 337 -6.06 -25.25 30.18
N GLU A 338 -6.69 -24.83 29.09
CA GLU A 338 -6.23 -25.15 27.75
C GLU A 338 -5.10 -24.19 27.33
N LEU A 339 -4.03 -24.73 26.75
CA LEU A 339 -2.91 -23.94 26.27
C LEU A 339 -3.29 -23.16 25.01
N LEU A 340 -3.33 -21.83 25.11
CA LEU A 340 -3.69 -20.93 24.02
C LEU A 340 -2.48 -20.44 23.21
N ALA A 341 -1.38 -20.12 23.90
CA ALA A 341 -0.18 -19.61 23.27
C ALA A 341 1.06 -19.95 24.07
N VAL A 342 2.21 -20.05 23.38
CA VAL A 342 3.52 -20.27 23.99
C VAL A 342 4.51 -19.25 23.42
N ALA A 343 5.15 -18.51 24.31
CA ALA A 343 6.25 -17.62 23.96
C ALA A 343 7.57 -18.18 24.52
N LYS A 344 8.56 -18.41 23.66
CA LYS A 344 9.88 -18.86 24.02
C LYS A 344 10.86 -17.68 24.03
N LEU A 345 11.64 -17.56 25.11
CA LEU A 345 12.67 -16.55 25.23
C LEU A 345 13.90 -16.91 24.41
N SER A 346 14.48 -15.94 23.72
CA SER A 346 15.74 -16.15 22.97
C SER A 346 16.94 -16.44 23.88
N LYS A 347 16.91 -15.90 25.10
CA LYS A 347 17.87 -16.17 26.16
C LYS A 347 17.14 -16.47 27.46
N PRO A 348 17.55 -17.48 28.24
CA PRO A 348 16.97 -17.74 29.55
C PRO A 348 17.11 -16.52 30.47
N LEU A 349 16.02 -16.16 31.15
CA LEU A 349 16.01 -15.04 32.09
C LEU A 349 16.17 -15.57 33.51
N GLN A 350 17.27 -15.18 34.16
CA GLN A 350 17.54 -15.59 35.56
C GLN A 350 16.59 -14.86 36.50
N LYS A 351 15.99 -15.62 37.42
CA LYS A 351 15.16 -15.17 38.51
C LYS A 351 15.67 -15.73 39.84
N SER A 352 15.59 -14.94 40.91
CA SER A 352 15.96 -15.29 42.27
C SER A 352 15.09 -14.58 43.29
N PHE A 353 15.28 -14.79 44.58
CA PHE A 353 14.61 -14.04 45.63
C PHE A 353 14.90 -12.53 45.61
N THR A 354 16.05 -12.14 45.05
CA THR A 354 16.44 -10.73 44.92
C THR A 354 16.10 -10.12 43.57
N ARG A 355 15.56 -10.92 42.63
CA ARG A 355 15.32 -10.47 41.26
C ARG A 355 13.95 -10.91 40.75
N GLU A 356 13.11 -9.95 40.43
CA GLU A 356 11.84 -10.15 39.72
C GLU A 356 12.04 -10.17 38.20
N ALA A 357 11.08 -10.76 37.49
CA ALA A 357 11.03 -10.75 36.03
C ALA A 357 9.69 -10.17 35.55
N LEU A 358 9.77 -9.26 34.58
CA LEU A 358 8.62 -8.76 33.82
C LEU A 358 8.81 -9.15 32.36
N LEU A 359 7.88 -9.90 31.83
CA LEU A 359 7.89 -10.39 30.45
C LEU A 359 6.70 -9.78 29.70
N LYS A 360 6.96 -9.22 28.52
CA LYS A 360 5.93 -8.74 27.62
C LYS A 360 5.70 -9.78 26.52
N VAL A 361 4.51 -10.31 26.43
CA VAL A 361 4.07 -11.18 25.34
C VAL A 361 3.15 -10.39 24.44
N LYS A 362 3.45 -10.34 23.16
CA LYS A 362 2.63 -9.69 22.13
C LYS A 362 1.93 -10.77 21.31
N LEU A 363 0.62 -10.67 21.17
CA LEU A 363 -0.17 -11.48 20.26
C LEU A 363 -0.78 -10.59 19.18
N ASP A 364 -0.54 -10.94 17.94
CA ASP A 364 -1.05 -10.26 16.75
C ASP A 364 -2.22 -11.07 16.18
N PHE A 365 -3.30 -10.38 15.80
CA PHE A 365 -4.53 -10.97 15.30
C PHE A 365 -4.92 -10.41 13.93
#